data_c25daf7162bca904d9a9ceab3ad16e31
#
_entry.id   c25daf7162bca904d9a9ceab3ad16e31
#
_cell.length_a   1.000
_cell.length_b   1.000
_cell.length_c   1.000
_cell.angle_alpha   90.00
_cell.angle_beta   90.00
_cell.angle_gamma   90.00
#
_symmetry.space_group_name_H-M   'P 1'
#
loop_
_entity.id
_entity.type
_entity.pdbx_description
1 polymer ?
#
loop_
_entity_poly.entity_id
_entity_poly.type
_entity_poly.pdbx_seq_one_letter_code
_entity_poly.pdbx_strand_id
1 'polypeptide(L)'
;MPLKLDFKSGDKLIINGAVVENIGSNAKILIHNESAILREKEILSVADTSTPASRVYFALQCAYMFPHKKDEQIGLFTEFLKEFVTACPSTKPIADEIEKLVAEDNIYKALKQTQKLIAHQAKVLKSLETGIEEAAEKAIDTEAVGGEDAAEERKENRAEAE
;
A
#
# COMPACT_ATOMS: atom_id res chain seq x y z
N MET A 1 0.62 32.18 -1.34
CA MET A 1 2.09 32.20 -1.34
C MET A 1 2.59 31.34 -2.48
N PRO A 2 3.53 31.82 -3.29
CA PRO A 2 4.09 31.00 -4.37
C PRO A 2 4.87 29.81 -3.79
N LEU A 3 4.69 28.63 -4.40
CA LEU A 3 5.37 27.40 -4.02
C LEU A 3 6.67 27.24 -4.81
N LYS A 4 7.79 27.19 -4.09
CA LYS A 4 9.11 26.96 -4.69
C LYS A 4 9.48 25.48 -4.61
N LEU A 5 9.84 24.90 -5.73
CA LEU A 5 10.24 23.49 -5.85
C LEU A 5 11.63 23.37 -6.48
N ASP A 6 12.47 22.52 -5.93
CA ASP A 6 13.67 22.05 -6.61
C ASP A 6 13.26 20.98 -7.62
N PHE A 7 13.73 21.13 -8.87
CA PHE A 7 13.40 20.28 -10.00
C PHE A 7 14.69 19.80 -10.66
N LYS A 8 15.13 18.64 -10.21
CA LYS A 8 16.40 18.07 -10.67
C LYS A 8 16.24 17.52 -12.09
N SER A 9 17.39 17.33 -12.75
CA SER A 9 17.41 16.63 -14.04
C SER A 9 16.77 15.24 -13.92
N GLY A 10 15.82 14.93 -14.78
CA GLY A 10 15.07 13.68 -14.76
C GLY A 10 13.88 13.60 -13.79
N ASP A 11 13.70 14.59 -12.91
CA ASP A 11 12.55 14.63 -12.01
C ASP A 11 11.24 14.80 -12.81
N LYS A 12 10.19 14.15 -12.30
CA LYS A 12 8.83 14.27 -12.83
C LYS A 12 7.89 14.87 -11.80
N LEU A 13 7.03 15.76 -12.28
CA LEU A 13 5.94 16.37 -11.52
C LEU A 13 4.64 16.18 -12.29
N ILE A 14 3.53 16.09 -11.57
CA ILE A 14 2.21 16.28 -12.16
C ILE A 14 1.65 17.60 -11.63
N ILE A 15 1.22 18.48 -12.53
CA ILE A 15 0.61 19.77 -12.21
C ILE A 15 -0.75 19.83 -12.90
N ASN A 16 -1.84 19.85 -12.13
CA ASN A 16 -3.22 19.84 -12.64
C ASN A 16 -3.48 18.76 -13.71
N GLY A 17 -2.90 17.57 -13.53
CA GLY A 17 -3.01 16.45 -14.46
C GLY A 17 -1.97 16.42 -15.59
N ALA A 18 -1.21 17.51 -15.81
CA ALA A 18 -0.14 17.53 -16.80
C ALA A 18 1.15 16.95 -16.22
N VAL A 19 1.72 15.95 -16.89
CA VAL A 19 3.03 15.38 -16.54
C VAL A 19 4.14 16.26 -17.09
N VAL A 20 5.01 16.75 -16.23
CA VAL A 20 6.16 17.61 -16.57
C VAL A 20 7.44 16.90 -16.16
N GLU A 21 8.40 16.78 -17.08
CA GLU A 21 9.71 16.18 -16.83
C GLU A 21 10.82 17.20 -17.08
N ASN A 22 11.81 17.26 -16.21
CA ASN A 22 12.99 18.08 -16.41
C ASN A 22 14.02 17.32 -17.26
N ILE A 23 14.09 17.63 -18.54
CA ILE A 23 15.06 17.03 -19.48
C ILE A 23 16.40 17.77 -19.53
N GLY A 24 16.53 18.85 -18.73
CA GLY A 24 17.73 19.70 -18.69
C GLY A 24 18.52 19.57 -17.39
N SER A 25 19.25 20.60 -17.04
CA SER A 25 19.98 20.70 -15.78
C SER A 25 19.04 20.97 -14.59
N ASN A 26 19.57 20.84 -13.37
CA ASN A 26 18.82 21.14 -12.15
C ASN A 26 18.28 22.58 -12.18
N ALA A 27 16.99 22.71 -11.93
CA ALA A 27 16.28 23.99 -11.95
C ALA A 27 15.50 24.21 -10.65
N LYS A 28 15.12 25.45 -10.42
CA LYS A 28 14.14 25.82 -9.40
C LYS A 28 12.92 26.38 -10.11
N ILE A 29 11.76 25.82 -9.80
CA ILE A 29 10.49 26.32 -10.34
C ILE A 29 9.69 27.01 -9.24
N LEU A 30 8.96 28.04 -9.63
CA LEU A 30 8.09 28.81 -8.75
C LEU A 30 6.67 28.75 -9.31
N ILE A 31 5.75 28.24 -8.52
CA ILE A 31 4.34 28.12 -8.88
C ILE A 31 3.58 29.22 -8.15
N HIS A 32 3.02 30.15 -8.90
CA HIS A 32 2.43 31.38 -8.36
C HIS A 32 0.97 31.24 -7.95
N ASN A 33 0.24 30.34 -8.57
CA ASN A 33 -1.18 30.12 -8.32
C ASN A 33 -1.43 28.75 -7.65
N GLU A 34 -2.58 28.62 -7.06
CA GLU A 34 -3.02 27.37 -6.47
C GLU A 34 -3.16 26.30 -7.55
N SER A 35 -2.54 25.15 -7.34
CA SER A 35 -2.48 24.05 -8.30
C SER A 35 -2.37 22.70 -7.57
N ALA A 36 -2.99 21.68 -8.13
CA ALA A 36 -2.81 20.32 -7.67
C ALA A 36 -1.44 19.78 -8.16
N ILE A 37 -0.53 19.51 -7.24
CA ILE A 37 0.84 19.12 -7.55
C ILE A 37 1.17 17.82 -6.84
N LEU A 38 1.70 16.85 -7.59
CA LEU A 38 2.28 15.61 -7.06
C LEU A 38 3.70 15.44 -7.61
N ARG A 39 4.61 15.03 -6.73
CA ARG A 39 5.97 14.65 -7.11
C ARG A 39 6.01 13.17 -7.49
N GLU A 40 7.00 12.75 -8.27
CA GLU A 40 7.14 11.36 -8.73
C GLU A 40 6.97 10.32 -7.63
N LYS A 41 7.52 10.56 -6.44
CA LYS A 41 7.39 9.66 -5.28
C LYS A 41 5.97 9.53 -4.70
N GLU A 42 5.10 10.45 -5.05
CA GLU A 42 3.71 10.51 -4.59
C GLU A 42 2.74 9.96 -5.62
N ILE A 43 3.22 9.60 -6.81
CA ILE A 43 2.41 9.15 -7.94
C ILE A 43 2.40 7.62 -7.95
N LEU A 44 1.20 7.04 -7.91
CA LEU A 44 0.99 5.63 -8.26
C LEU A 44 0.49 5.54 -9.70
N SER A 45 1.04 4.60 -10.44
CA SER A 45 0.51 4.21 -11.76
C SER A 45 -0.62 3.18 -11.59
N VAL A 46 -1.39 2.94 -12.63
CA VAL A 46 -2.42 1.88 -12.64
C VAL A 46 -1.79 0.51 -12.32
N ALA A 47 -0.57 0.26 -12.78
CA ALA A 47 0.16 -0.98 -12.51
C ALA A 47 0.50 -1.17 -11.02
N ASP A 48 0.62 -0.08 -10.26
CA ASP A 48 0.94 -0.11 -8.82
C ASP A 48 -0.28 -0.32 -7.93
N THR A 49 -1.50 -0.38 -8.50
CA THR A 49 -2.76 -0.55 -7.75
C THR A 49 -3.14 -2.01 -7.50
N SER A 50 -2.16 -2.85 -7.28
CA SER A 50 -2.35 -4.29 -7.05
C SER A 50 -2.92 -4.63 -5.67
N THR A 51 -2.78 -3.74 -4.70
CA THR A 51 -3.23 -3.96 -3.32
C THR A 51 -4.46 -3.12 -2.97
N PRO A 52 -5.30 -3.57 -2.00
CA PRO A 52 -6.45 -2.78 -1.55
C PRO A 52 -6.08 -1.37 -1.08
N ALA A 53 -5.01 -1.21 -0.28
CA ALA A 53 -4.57 0.11 0.18
C ALA A 53 -4.10 1.01 -0.97
N SER A 54 -3.42 0.46 -1.99
CA SER A 54 -2.99 1.23 -3.15
C SER A 54 -4.16 1.70 -4.02
N ARG A 55 -5.27 0.95 -4.06
CA ARG A 55 -6.50 1.39 -4.74
C ARG A 55 -7.15 2.58 -4.06
N VAL A 56 -7.19 2.59 -2.71
CA VAL A 56 -7.67 3.73 -1.93
C VAL A 56 -6.86 4.98 -2.25
N TYR A 57 -5.52 4.86 -2.24
CA TYR A 57 -4.63 5.95 -2.59
C TYR A 57 -4.84 6.47 -4.01
N PHE A 58 -4.93 5.56 -4.98
CA PHE A 58 -5.07 5.91 -6.40
C PHE A 58 -6.39 6.65 -6.67
N ALA A 59 -7.50 6.25 -6.05
CA ALA A 59 -8.77 6.96 -6.17
C ALA A 59 -8.66 8.40 -5.65
N LEU A 60 -8.03 8.61 -4.49
CA LEU A 60 -7.78 9.97 -3.97
C LEU A 60 -6.81 10.76 -4.85
N GLN A 61 -5.78 10.11 -5.39
CA GLN A 61 -4.87 10.73 -6.36
C GLN A 61 -5.63 11.26 -7.57
N CYS A 62 -6.52 10.45 -8.14
CA CYS A 62 -7.34 10.85 -9.28
C CYS A 62 -8.30 11.99 -8.91
N ALA A 63 -8.93 11.95 -7.73
CA ALA A 63 -9.78 13.03 -7.24
C ALA A 63 -9.02 14.36 -7.09
N TYR A 64 -7.77 14.29 -6.63
CA TYR A 64 -6.89 15.45 -6.47
C TYR A 64 -6.44 16.05 -7.80
N MET A 65 -6.08 15.18 -8.76
CA MET A 65 -5.50 15.58 -10.04
C MET A 65 -6.54 16.01 -11.09
N PHE A 66 -7.76 15.47 -11.01
CA PHE A 66 -8.79 15.67 -12.02
C PHE A 66 -10.08 16.23 -11.38
N PRO A 67 -10.17 17.55 -11.16
CA PRO A 67 -11.33 18.17 -10.48
C PRO A 67 -12.67 17.83 -11.12
N HIS A 68 -12.72 17.64 -12.44
CA HIS A 68 -13.96 17.29 -13.16
C HIS A 68 -14.45 15.85 -12.90
N LYS A 69 -13.60 14.96 -12.35
CA LYS A 69 -13.96 13.59 -11.94
C LYS A 69 -13.94 13.41 -10.42
N LYS A 70 -13.80 14.50 -9.67
CA LYS A 70 -13.61 14.45 -8.22
C LYS A 70 -14.69 13.63 -7.51
N ASP A 71 -15.97 13.93 -7.79
CA ASP A 71 -17.09 13.27 -7.11
C ASP A 71 -17.13 11.77 -7.40
N GLU A 72 -16.88 11.36 -8.64
CA GLU A 72 -16.78 9.95 -9.05
C GLU A 72 -15.65 9.25 -8.29
N GLN A 73 -14.48 9.87 -8.25
CA GLN A 73 -13.29 9.30 -7.61
C GLN A 73 -13.41 9.25 -6.09
N ILE A 74 -14.08 10.21 -5.46
CA ILE A 74 -14.40 10.17 -4.03
C ILE A 74 -15.39 9.04 -3.73
N GLY A 75 -16.34 8.78 -4.61
CA GLY A 75 -17.22 7.60 -4.50
C GLY A 75 -16.46 6.30 -4.47
N LEU A 76 -15.55 6.10 -5.43
CA LEU A 76 -14.65 4.93 -5.48
C LEU A 76 -13.73 4.83 -4.25
N PHE A 77 -13.16 5.95 -3.82
CA PHE A 77 -12.36 6.02 -2.60
C PHE A 77 -13.15 5.52 -1.39
N THR A 78 -14.38 5.98 -1.20
CA THR A 78 -15.22 5.59 -0.06
C THR A 78 -15.52 4.09 -0.08
N GLU A 79 -15.81 3.52 -1.24
CA GLU A 79 -16.05 2.09 -1.41
C GLU A 79 -14.81 1.27 -1.07
N PHE A 80 -13.67 1.60 -1.67
CA PHE A 80 -12.40 0.89 -1.43
C PHE A 80 -11.92 1.01 0.02
N LEU A 81 -12.10 2.18 0.65
CA LEU A 81 -11.74 2.38 2.05
C LEU A 81 -12.59 1.51 2.97
N LYS A 82 -13.89 1.43 2.72
CA LYS A 82 -14.83 0.59 3.47
C LYS A 82 -14.46 -0.89 3.36
N GLU A 83 -14.17 -1.36 2.15
CA GLU A 83 -13.69 -2.73 1.92
C GLU A 83 -12.39 -3.00 2.67
N PHE A 84 -11.44 -2.08 2.60
CA PHE A 84 -10.15 -2.20 3.28
C PHE A 84 -10.30 -2.27 4.80
N VAL A 85 -11.09 -1.40 5.41
CA VAL A 85 -11.35 -1.39 6.86
C VAL A 85 -12.09 -2.65 7.30
N THR A 86 -12.98 -3.17 6.48
CA THR A 86 -13.67 -4.44 6.75
C THR A 86 -12.68 -5.61 6.82
N ALA A 87 -11.71 -5.64 5.91
CA ALA A 87 -10.66 -6.66 5.87
C ALA A 87 -9.59 -6.45 6.97
N CYS A 88 -9.35 -5.21 7.37
CA CYS A 88 -8.33 -4.84 8.35
C CYS A 88 -8.87 -3.82 9.37
N PRO A 89 -9.68 -4.26 10.36
CA PRO A 89 -10.34 -3.37 11.32
C PRO A 89 -9.39 -2.50 12.16
N SER A 90 -8.14 -2.92 12.33
CA SER A 90 -7.12 -2.16 13.06
C SER A 90 -6.77 -0.82 12.40
N THR A 91 -7.12 -0.63 11.14
CA THR A 91 -6.87 0.59 10.38
C THR A 91 -7.98 1.65 10.54
N LYS A 92 -9.07 1.31 11.23
CA LYS A 92 -10.22 2.21 11.37
C LYS A 92 -9.87 3.63 11.87
N PRO A 93 -9.02 3.83 12.89
CA PRO A 93 -8.66 5.17 13.32
C PRO A 93 -7.98 6.02 12.24
N ILE A 94 -7.16 5.38 11.40
CA ILE A 94 -6.48 6.04 10.27
C ILE A 94 -7.52 6.38 9.19
N ALA A 95 -8.43 5.45 8.91
CA ALA A 95 -9.49 5.65 7.93
C ALA A 95 -10.42 6.80 8.32
N ASP A 96 -10.84 6.89 9.58
CA ASP A 96 -11.71 7.95 10.09
C ASP A 96 -11.04 9.34 9.93
N GLU A 97 -9.72 9.42 10.15
CA GLU A 97 -8.97 10.67 9.93
C GLU A 97 -8.90 11.03 8.44
N ILE A 98 -8.71 10.05 7.55
CA ILE A 98 -8.70 10.28 6.11
C ILE A 98 -10.07 10.77 5.63
N GLU A 99 -11.16 10.12 6.06
CA GLU A 99 -12.53 10.53 5.72
C GLU A 99 -12.82 11.96 6.18
N LYS A 100 -12.38 12.33 7.38
CA LYS A 100 -12.51 13.70 7.90
C LYS A 100 -11.79 14.70 7.00
N LEU A 101 -10.54 14.42 6.61
CA LEU A 101 -9.77 15.30 5.72
C LEU A 101 -10.41 15.43 4.33
N VAL A 102 -10.97 14.35 3.81
CA VAL A 102 -11.72 14.37 2.54
C VAL A 102 -12.99 15.23 2.68
N ALA A 103 -13.72 15.12 3.78
CA ALA A 103 -14.92 15.92 4.04
C ALA A 103 -14.60 17.43 4.19
N GLU A 104 -13.40 17.76 4.70
CA GLU A 104 -12.88 19.13 4.79
C GLU A 104 -12.27 19.65 3.48
N ASP A 105 -12.35 18.88 2.41
CA ASP A 105 -11.72 19.17 1.10
C ASP A 105 -10.19 19.25 1.13
N ASN A 106 -9.56 18.69 2.15
CA ASN A 106 -8.11 18.62 2.30
C ASN A 106 -7.53 17.37 1.62
N ILE A 107 -7.77 17.20 0.32
CA ILE A 107 -7.43 15.97 -0.41
C ILE A 107 -5.93 15.65 -0.37
N TYR A 108 -5.06 16.66 -0.46
CA TYR A 108 -3.61 16.43 -0.38
C TYR A 108 -3.18 15.87 0.98
N LYS A 109 -3.72 16.38 2.08
CA LYS A 109 -3.45 15.82 3.41
C LYS A 109 -4.01 14.42 3.55
N ALA A 110 -5.20 14.17 2.99
CA ALA A 110 -5.79 12.84 2.96
C ALA A 110 -4.88 11.85 2.21
N LEU A 111 -4.29 12.22 1.08
CA LEU A 111 -3.28 11.41 0.37
C LEU A 111 -2.09 11.06 1.27
N LYS A 112 -1.55 12.04 2.01
CA LYS A 112 -0.44 11.79 2.95
C LYS A 112 -0.82 10.80 4.05
N GLN A 113 -2.04 10.89 4.58
CA GLN A 113 -2.52 9.92 5.58
C GLN A 113 -2.75 8.53 4.97
N THR A 114 -3.22 8.46 3.73
CA THR A 114 -3.45 7.20 3.03
C THR A 114 -2.15 6.42 2.81
N GLN A 115 -1.00 7.08 2.72
CA GLN A 115 0.30 6.40 2.70
C GLN A 115 0.54 5.53 3.94
N LYS A 116 -0.04 5.89 5.08
CA LYS A 116 0.01 5.08 6.31
C LYS A 116 -0.75 3.76 6.17
N LEU A 117 -1.86 3.74 5.41
CA LEU A 117 -2.59 2.50 5.10
C LEU A 117 -1.73 1.55 4.27
N ILE A 118 -1.02 2.07 3.26
CA ILE A 118 -0.11 1.29 2.42
C ILE A 118 1.02 0.69 3.28
N ALA A 119 1.62 1.50 4.15
CA ALA A 119 2.68 1.05 5.05
C ALA A 119 2.17 0.01 6.07
N HIS A 120 0.97 0.19 6.60
CA HIS A 120 0.35 -0.76 7.53
C HIS A 120 0.07 -2.10 6.83
N GLN A 121 -0.51 -2.08 5.64
CA GLN A 121 -0.76 -3.29 4.86
C GLN A 121 0.53 -4.04 4.56
N ALA A 122 1.60 -3.35 4.17
CA ALA A 122 2.89 -3.97 3.93
C ALA A 122 3.45 -4.69 5.18
N LYS A 123 3.29 -4.10 6.36
CA LYS A 123 3.68 -4.73 7.63
C LYS A 123 2.87 -5.99 7.94
N VAL A 124 1.55 -5.93 7.75
CA VAL A 124 0.64 -7.07 7.99
C VAL A 124 0.98 -8.22 7.06
N LEU A 125 1.16 -7.96 5.77
CA LEU A 125 1.54 -8.97 4.79
C LEU A 125 2.88 -9.63 5.15
N LYS A 126 3.89 -8.84 5.50
CA LYS A 126 5.19 -9.37 5.93
C LYS A 126 5.08 -10.25 7.18
N SER A 127 4.28 -9.87 8.15
CA SER A 127 4.05 -10.66 9.36
C SER A 127 3.36 -11.98 9.06
N LEU A 128 2.43 -12.00 8.10
CA LEU A 128 1.76 -13.22 7.65
C LEU A 128 2.72 -14.15 6.91
N GLU A 129 3.57 -13.63 6.02
CA GLU A 129 4.60 -14.41 5.32
C GLU A 129 5.54 -15.08 6.32
N THR A 130 6.08 -14.35 7.28
CA THR A 130 6.95 -14.90 8.33
C THR A 130 6.24 -15.97 9.17
N GLY A 131 4.99 -15.76 9.54
CA GLY A 131 4.19 -16.73 10.28
C GLY A 131 3.92 -18.02 9.50
N ILE A 132 3.74 -17.93 8.19
CA ILE A 132 3.58 -19.10 7.31
C ILE A 132 4.89 -19.88 7.20
N GLU A 133 6.02 -19.19 7.03
CA GLU A 133 7.35 -19.83 6.98
C GLU A 133 7.66 -20.58 8.27
N GLU A 134 7.46 -19.96 9.44
CA GLU A 134 7.66 -20.61 10.74
C GLU A 134 6.72 -21.81 10.96
N ALA A 135 5.47 -21.75 10.50
CA ALA A 135 4.53 -22.85 10.60
C ALA A 135 4.93 -24.02 9.67
N ALA A 136 5.43 -23.72 8.47
CA ALA A 136 5.90 -24.72 7.53
C ALA A 136 7.15 -25.44 8.05
N GLU A 137 8.13 -24.72 8.64
CA GLU A 137 9.30 -25.32 9.27
C GLU A 137 8.94 -26.27 10.43
N LYS A 138 8.01 -25.84 11.30
CA LYS A 138 7.53 -26.70 12.39
C LYS A 138 6.82 -27.95 11.91
N ALA A 139 6.06 -27.86 10.82
CA ALA A 139 5.39 -29.03 10.23
C ALA A 139 6.39 -30.06 9.69
N ILE A 140 7.44 -29.59 9.04
CA ILE A 140 8.52 -30.46 8.51
C ILE A 140 9.27 -31.17 9.65
N ASP A 141 9.62 -30.48 10.72
CA ASP A 141 10.28 -31.05 11.89
C ASP A 141 9.39 -32.11 12.59
N THR A 142 8.08 -31.91 12.62
CA THR A 142 7.13 -32.86 13.25
C THR A 142 7.01 -34.14 12.41
N GLU A 143 7.05 -34.06 11.08
CA GLU A 143 7.05 -35.24 10.21
C GLU A 143 8.38 -36.01 10.27
N ALA A 144 9.50 -35.34 10.43
CA ALA A 144 10.80 -35.99 10.57
C ALA A 144 10.92 -36.82 11.87
N VAL A 145 10.36 -36.33 12.97
CA VAL A 145 10.35 -37.04 14.27
C VAL A 145 9.37 -38.22 14.27
N GLY A 146 8.21 -38.08 13.61
CA GLY A 146 7.22 -39.16 13.51
C GLY A 146 7.65 -40.35 12.64
N GLY A 147 8.62 -40.18 11.76
CA GLY A 147 9.17 -41.21 10.88
C GLY A 147 10.14 -42.17 11.57
N GLU A 148 10.83 -41.73 12.60
CA GLU A 148 11.82 -42.58 13.34
C GLU A 148 11.13 -43.54 14.31
N ASP A 149 10.08 -43.11 15.02
CA ASP A 149 9.33 -43.96 15.95
C ASP A 149 8.58 -45.11 15.23
N ALA A 150 8.05 -44.88 14.04
CA ALA A 150 7.36 -45.90 13.24
C ALA A 150 8.32 -46.96 12.65
N ALA A 151 9.61 -46.63 12.51
CA ALA A 151 10.62 -47.55 12.00
C ALA A 151 11.16 -48.46 13.11
N GLU A 152 11.22 -48.00 14.36
CA GLU A 152 11.60 -48.81 15.52
C GLU A 152 10.54 -49.84 15.91
N GLU A 153 9.26 -49.50 15.96
CA GLU A 153 8.16 -50.45 16.24
C GLU A 153 8.08 -51.58 15.19
N ARG A 154 8.43 -51.30 13.94
CA ARG A 154 8.45 -52.34 12.90
C ARG A 154 9.64 -53.32 13.04
N LYS A 155 10.74 -52.91 13.66
CA LYS A 155 11.88 -53.77 13.91
C LYS A 155 11.66 -54.69 15.12
N GLU A 156 11.05 -54.19 16.18
CA GLU A 156 10.71 -55.00 17.36
C GLU A 156 9.67 -56.10 17.05
N ASN A 157 8.58 -55.76 16.32
CA ASN A 157 7.58 -56.76 15.93
C ASN A 157 8.09 -57.86 14.97
N ARG A 158 9.23 -57.62 14.28
CA ARG A 158 9.83 -58.64 13.41
C ARG A 158 10.77 -59.57 14.14
N ALA A 159 11.31 -59.16 15.27
CA ALA A 159 12.20 -59.98 16.12
C ALA A 159 11.45 -60.94 17.01
N GLU A 160 10.17 -60.71 17.33
CA GLU A 160 9.32 -61.62 18.12
C GLU A 160 8.60 -62.71 17.27
N ALA A 161 8.71 -62.66 15.94
CA ALA A 161 8.04 -63.60 15.02
C ALA A 161 8.92 -64.75 14.49
N GLU A 162 10.20 -64.85 14.93
CA GLU A 162 11.12 -65.99 14.69
C GLU A 162 11.34 -66.79 15.98
#